data_8d72aa08a59d75bec51ea817518b54d7
#
_entry.id   8d72aa08a59d75bec51ea817518b54d7
#
_cell.length_a   1.000
_cell.length_b   1.000
_cell.length_c   1.000
_cell.angle_alpha   90.00
_cell.angle_beta   90.00
_cell.angle_gamma   90.00
#
_symmetry.space_group_name_H-M   'P 1'
#
loop_
_entity.id
_entity.type
_entity.pdbx_description
1 polymer ?
#
loop_
_entity_poly.entity_id
_entity_poly.type
_entity_poly.pdbx_seq_one_letter_code
_entity_poly.pdbx_strand_id
1 'polypeptide(L)'
;KPQIAMYEQFGIPGMQAFKKTVDYCKEKGLVVIGDIKRGDIGSTSAAYAVGHLGKVAVGSKSYAAFDEDFATVNPYLGSDGVNPFLDVCKEEKKGIFVLVKTSNPSSGEFQDQKIDGRPLYELVGEKVAAWGTEAMGDEYSYVGAVVGATYPEMGKVLRKIMPKAYILVPGYGAQGGKGKDLVHFFNEDGLGAIVNSSRGIIAAYKQEKYAKFGAENFADASRAAVEDMVADIKGALG
;
A
#
# COMPACT_ATOMS: atom_id res chain seq x y z
N LYS A 1 -6.54 3.07 3.99
CA LYS A 1 -5.58 3.48 2.96
C LYS A 1 -6.20 4.61 2.12
N PRO A 2 -6.08 5.88 2.53
CA PRO A 2 -6.56 7.02 1.76
C PRO A 2 -5.68 7.26 0.51
N GLN A 3 -6.33 7.42 -0.64
CA GLN A 3 -5.67 7.72 -1.91
C GLN A 3 -5.63 9.25 -2.08
N ILE A 4 -4.43 9.82 -2.05
CA ILE A 4 -4.24 11.28 -1.96
C ILE A 4 -4.84 12.03 -3.16
N ALA A 5 -4.81 11.49 -4.37
CA ALA A 5 -5.37 12.14 -5.55
C ALA A 5 -6.88 12.46 -5.43
N MET A 6 -7.62 11.64 -4.65
CA MET A 6 -9.04 11.88 -4.39
C MET A 6 -9.27 13.10 -3.48
N TYR A 7 -8.24 13.58 -2.83
CA TYR A 7 -8.23 14.78 -1.99
C TYR A 7 -7.57 15.96 -2.71
N GLU A 8 -6.40 15.73 -3.33
CA GLU A 8 -5.66 16.77 -4.08
C GLU A 8 -6.51 17.46 -5.16
N GLN A 9 -7.41 16.73 -5.82
CA GLN A 9 -8.30 17.30 -6.82
C GLN A 9 -9.19 18.46 -6.30
N PHE A 10 -9.35 18.57 -4.98
CA PHE A 10 -10.09 19.65 -4.33
C PHE A 10 -9.18 20.74 -3.74
N GLY A 11 -7.88 20.72 -4.06
CA GLY A 11 -6.90 21.70 -3.56
C GLY A 11 -6.73 21.70 -2.05
N ILE A 12 -6.59 22.89 -1.46
CA ILE A 12 -6.32 23.04 -0.02
C ILE A 12 -7.39 22.40 0.88
N PRO A 13 -8.70 22.61 0.65
CA PRO A 13 -9.73 21.92 1.44
C PRO A 13 -9.64 20.39 1.36
N GLY A 14 -9.28 19.84 0.21
CA GLY A 14 -9.05 18.41 0.05
C GLY A 14 -7.86 17.92 0.87
N MET A 15 -6.75 18.64 0.87
CA MET A 15 -5.57 18.29 1.68
C MET A 15 -5.86 18.39 3.19
N GLN A 16 -6.67 19.35 3.62
CA GLN A 16 -7.16 19.41 4.99
C GLN A 16 -8.02 18.18 5.34
N ALA A 17 -8.90 17.75 4.42
CA ALA A 17 -9.70 16.54 4.60
C ALA A 17 -8.83 15.27 4.65
N PHE A 18 -7.77 15.19 3.84
CA PHE A 18 -6.78 14.11 3.90
C PHE A 18 -6.14 14.02 5.28
N LYS A 19 -5.60 15.13 5.78
CA LYS A 19 -4.99 15.18 7.12
C LYS A 19 -5.97 14.76 8.22
N LYS A 20 -7.20 15.31 8.20
CA LYS A 20 -8.25 14.92 9.17
C LYS A 20 -8.59 13.43 9.08
N THR A 21 -8.58 12.84 7.89
CA THR A 21 -8.83 11.40 7.70
C THR A 21 -7.72 10.57 8.34
N VAL A 22 -6.46 10.95 8.13
CA VAL A 22 -5.30 10.29 8.75
C VAL A 22 -5.40 10.37 10.27
N ASP A 23 -5.59 11.57 10.82
CA ASP A 23 -5.68 11.80 12.27
C ASP A 23 -6.80 10.96 12.90
N TYR A 24 -7.99 11.00 12.31
CA TYR A 24 -9.14 10.24 12.81
C TYR A 24 -8.88 8.73 12.80
N CYS A 25 -8.28 8.20 11.74
CA CYS A 25 -7.93 6.78 11.68
C CYS A 25 -6.92 6.41 12.78
N LYS A 26 -5.90 7.23 13.00
CA LYS A 26 -4.89 6.99 14.04
C LYS A 26 -5.50 7.09 15.45
N GLU A 27 -6.38 8.06 15.72
CA GLU A 27 -7.14 8.15 16.97
C GLU A 27 -7.97 6.89 17.25
N LYS A 28 -8.42 6.19 16.19
CA LYS A 28 -9.13 4.91 16.31
C LYS A 28 -8.20 3.68 16.38
N GLY A 29 -6.89 3.89 16.48
CA GLY A 29 -5.89 2.81 16.54
C GLY A 29 -5.68 2.07 15.24
N LEU A 30 -6.07 2.65 14.10
CA LEU A 30 -5.86 2.05 12.78
C LEU A 30 -4.50 2.44 12.21
N VAL A 31 -3.82 1.47 11.62
CA VAL A 31 -2.62 1.71 10.79
C VAL A 31 -3.06 2.41 9.49
N VAL A 32 -2.38 3.49 9.13
CA VAL A 32 -2.71 4.29 7.95
C VAL A 32 -1.63 4.16 6.89
N ILE A 33 -2.04 3.75 5.68
CA ILE A 33 -1.19 3.73 4.50
C ILE A 33 -1.58 4.91 3.60
N GLY A 34 -0.72 5.91 3.48
CA GLY A 34 -0.87 6.97 2.50
C GLY A 34 -0.63 6.44 1.09
N ASP A 35 -1.69 6.33 0.29
CA ASP A 35 -1.55 5.92 -1.11
C ASP A 35 -1.19 7.14 -1.97
N ILE A 36 0.09 7.54 -1.90
CA ILE A 36 0.60 8.79 -2.45
C ILE A 36 1.42 8.62 -3.73
N LYS A 37 2.03 7.46 -3.92
CA LYS A 37 2.85 7.09 -5.08
C LYS A 37 3.89 8.15 -5.49
N ARG A 38 4.54 8.76 -4.48
CA ARG A 38 5.57 9.77 -4.71
C ARG A 38 6.87 9.13 -5.21
N GLY A 39 7.65 9.91 -5.94
CA GLY A 39 8.97 9.54 -6.42
C GLY A 39 9.69 10.79 -6.92
N ASP A 40 10.88 11.03 -6.39
CA ASP A 40 11.82 12.08 -6.78
C ASP A 40 13.21 11.63 -6.31
N ILE A 41 14.22 12.50 -6.35
CA ILE A 41 15.58 12.19 -5.92
C ILE A 41 16.05 13.16 -4.82
N GLY A 42 17.04 12.72 -4.04
CA GLY A 42 17.79 13.56 -3.11
C GLY A 42 16.89 14.35 -2.15
N SER A 43 17.11 15.63 -2.03
CA SER A 43 16.40 16.52 -1.10
C SER A 43 14.89 16.64 -1.39
N THR A 44 14.48 16.52 -2.64
CA THR A 44 13.06 16.54 -3.01
C THR A 44 12.35 15.27 -2.51
N SER A 45 12.97 14.10 -2.70
CA SER A 45 12.44 12.85 -2.14
C SER A 45 12.40 12.88 -0.62
N ALA A 46 13.44 13.45 0.03
CA ALA A 46 13.47 13.65 1.47
C ALA A 46 12.32 14.56 1.96
N ALA A 47 11.99 15.62 1.22
CA ALA A 47 10.86 16.49 1.55
C ALA A 47 9.52 15.74 1.50
N TYR A 48 9.30 14.87 0.51
CA TYR A 48 8.14 13.98 0.48
C TYR A 48 8.11 13.02 1.68
N ALA A 49 9.24 12.39 1.97
CA ALA A 49 9.36 11.45 3.08
C ALA A 49 9.03 12.12 4.44
N VAL A 50 9.64 13.29 4.70
CA VAL A 50 9.38 14.07 5.90
C VAL A 50 7.92 14.53 5.98
N GLY A 51 7.35 15.01 4.88
CA GLY A 51 5.97 15.49 4.84
C GLY A 51 4.94 14.41 5.15
N HIS A 52 5.18 13.18 4.72
CA HIS A 52 4.24 12.08 4.89
C HIS A 52 4.52 11.22 6.13
N LEU A 53 5.78 10.88 6.37
CA LEU A 53 6.16 9.90 7.39
C LEU A 53 6.94 10.50 8.55
N GLY A 54 7.58 11.65 8.35
CA GLY A 54 8.50 12.25 9.30
C GLY A 54 7.98 13.49 9.99
N LYS A 55 8.93 14.30 10.46
CA LYS A 55 8.67 15.58 11.11
C LYS A 55 9.53 16.67 10.50
N VAL A 56 8.92 17.81 10.24
CA VAL A 56 9.61 19.01 9.78
C VAL A 56 10.02 19.88 10.96
N ALA A 57 11.28 20.30 10.98
CA ALA A 57 11.79 21.21 11.98
C ALA A 57 11.46 22.67 11.59
N VAL A 58 10.86 23.43 12.52
CA VAL A 58 10.62 24.87 12.37
C VAL A 58 11.12 25.58 13.62
N GLY A 59 12.25 26.25 13.53
CA GLY A 59 12.94 26.80 14.68
C GLY A 59 13.39 25.69 15.64
N SER A 60 12.98 25.78 16.90
CA SER A 60 13.28 24.77 17.94
C SER A 60 12.23 23.66 18.08
N LYS A 61 11.20 23.68 17.24
CA LYS A 61 10.08 22.72 17.30
C LYS A 61 10.06 21.81 16.10
N SER A 62 9.47 20.62 16.26
CA SER A 62 9.30 19.62 15.21
C SER A 62 7.81 19.27 15.08
N TYR A 63 7.33 19.16 13.84
CA TYR A 63 5.92 18.96 13.51
C TYR A 63 5.74 17.86 12.49
N ALA A 64 4.88 16.87 12.77
CA ALA A 64 4.40 15.93 11.76
C ALA A 64 3.35 16.63 10.89
N ALA A 65 3.51 16.59 9.57
CA ALA A 65 2.54 17.17 8.64
C ALA A 65 1.36 16.21 8.43
N PHE A 66 1.52 15.13 7.67
CA PHE A 66 0.44 14.16 7.44
C PHE A 66 0.45 13.00 8.42
N ASP A 67 1.63 12.47 8.75
CA ASP A 67 1.85 11.45 9.80
C ASP A 67 1.21 10.08 9.52
N GLU A 68 1.19 9.64 8.25
CA GLU A 68 0.83 8.27 7.93
C GLU A 68 1.84 7.27 8.52
N ASP A 69 1.45 6.00 8.69
CA ASP A 69 2.35 4.94 9.16
C ASP A 69 3.14 4.31 8.02
N PHE A 70 2.55 4.28 6.82
CA PHE A 70 3.18 3.82 5.58
C PHE A 70 2.84 4.76 4.43
N ALA A 71 3.72 4.81 3.43
CA ALA A 71 3.51 5.55 2.19
C ALA A 71 3.80 4.68 0.96
N THR A 72 3.06 4.86 -0.13
CA THR A 72 3.40 4.20 -1.40
C THR A 72 4.40 5.03 -2.19
N VAL A 73 5.43 4.37 -2.77
CA VAL A 73 6.57 5.01 -3.44
C VAL A 73 6.79 4.41 -4.82
N ASN A 74 7.13 5.27 -5.79
CA ASN A 74 7.50 4.85 -7.14
C ASN A 74 9.02 4.59 -7.21
N PRO A 75 9.47 3.39 -7.64
CA PRO A 75 10.88 3.04 -7.65
C PRO A 75 11.64 3.48 -8.90
N TYR A 76 10.99 4.11 -9.88
CA TYR A 76 11.55 4.34 -11.21
C TYR A 76 12.88 5.12 -11.20
N LEU A 77 13.11 5.98 -10.21
CA LEU A 77 14.34 6.73 -10.03
C LEU A 77 15.41 6.01 -9.18
N GLY A 78 15.19 4.74 -8.86
CA GLY A 78 16.15 3.90 -8.16
C GLY A 78 16.35 4.25 -6.69
N SER A 79 17.53 3.89 -6.17
CA SER A 79 17.85 4.09 -4.74
C SER A 79 17.90 5.56 -4.33
N ASP A 80 18.26 6.46 -5.23
CA ASP A 80 18.27 7.90 -4.95
C ASP A 80 16.87 8.44 -4.62
N GLY A 81 15.84 7.77 -5.13
CA GLY A 81 14.45 8.09 -4.82
C GLY A 81 13.92 7.37 -3.56
N VAL A 82 14.38 6.16 -3.30
CA VAL A 82 13.87 5.32 -2.20
C VAL A 82 14.60 5.55 -0.89
N ASN A 83 15.94 5.70 -0.90
CA ASN A 83 16.75 5.84 0.32
C ASN A 83 16.30 7.00 1.23
N PRO A 84 15.94 8.21 0.73
CA PRO A 84 15.45 9.27 1.60
C PRO A 84 14.18 8.89 2.40
N PHE A 85 13.31 8.05 1.85
CA PHE A 85 12.18 7.49 2.59
C PHE A 85 12.64 6.47 3.64
N LEU A 86 13.64 5.63 3.33
CA LEU A 86 14.17 4.65 4.28
C LEU A 86 14.80 5.31 5.50
N ASP A 87 15.50 6.43 5.31
CA ASP A 87 16.10 7.16 6.42
C ASP A 87 15.03 7.64 7.40
N VAL A 88 13.94 8.23 6.89
CA VAL A 88 12.79 8.63 7.73
C VAL A 88 12.09 7.41 8.35
N CYS A 89 11.94 6.31 7.61
CA CYS A 89 11.33 5.10 8.14
C CYS A 89 12.12 4.52 9.34
N LYS A 90 13.44 4.52 9.26
CA LYS A 90 14.31 4.07 10.36
C LYS A 90 14.19 4.97 11.59
N GLU A 91 14.16 6.28 11.40
CA GLU A 91 14.08 7.28 12.46
C GLU A 91 12.72 7.26 13.17
N GLU A 92 11.62 7.24 12.41
CA GLU A 92 10.25 7.40 12.91
C GLU A 92 9.51 6.06 13.09
N LYS A 93 10.17 4.92 12.80
CA LYS A 93 9.56 3.55 12.82
C LYS A 93 8.31 3.46 11.92
N LYS A 94 8.45 3.99 10.73
CA LYS A 94 7.44 4.00 9.67
C LYS A 94 7.85 3.05 8.54
N GLY A 95 7.03 2.93 7.50
CA GLY A 95 7.36 2.07 6.37
C GLY A 95 6.89 2.61 5.02
N ILE A 96 7.30 1.91 3.97
CA ILE A 96 6.88 2.20 2.60
C ILE A 96 6.41 0.95 1.88
N PHE A 97 5.57 1.15 0.87
CA PHE A 97 5.22 0.15 -0.13
C PHE A 97 5.67 0.63 -1.51
N VAL A 98 6.62 -0.08 -2.08
CA VAL A 98 7.19 0.23 -3.41
C VAL A 98 6.33 -0.41 -4.49
N LEU A 99 6.05 0.32 -5.59
CA LEU A 99 5.33 -0.23 -6.73
C LEU A 99 6.19 -1.28 -7.45
N VAL A 100 5.76 -2.54 -7.48
CA VAL A 100 6.48 -3.65 -8.12
C VAL A 100 5.72 -4.19 -9.33
N LYS A 101 4.48 -4.69 -9.14
CA LYS A 101 3.61 -5.12 -10.23
C LYS A 101 2.21 -4.59 -10.00
N THR A 102 1.78 -3.68 -10.85
CA THR A 102 0.49 -3.01 -10.73
C THR A 102 -0.60 -3.72 -11.53
N SER A 103 -1.87 -3.51 -11.16
CA SER A 103 -3.02 -4.23 -11.74
C SER A 103 -3.65 -3.56 -12.96
N ASN A 104 -3.16 -2.39 -13.37
CA ASN A 104 -3.70 -1.67 -14.52
C ASN A 104 -3.35 -2.37 -15.84
N PRO A 105 -4.20 -2.30 -16.87
CA PRO A 105 -4.01 -3.00 -18.16
C PRO A 105 -2.66 -2.69 -18.82
N SER A 106 -2.20 -1.44 -18.79
CA SER A 106 -0.94 -1.01 -19.42
C SER A 106 0.31 -1.33 -18.57
N SER A 107 0.19 -2.03 -17.45
CA SER A 107 1.35 -2.34 -16.60
C SER A 107 2.45 -3.12 -17.34
N GLY A 108 2.05 -3.94 -18.32
CA GLY A 108 2.99 -4.73 -19.11
C GLY A 108 3.89 -3.93 -20.06
N GLU A 109 3.55 -2.68 -20.39
CA GLU A 109 4.37 -1.84 -21.27
C GLU A 109 5.78 -1.65 -20.73
N PHE A 110 5.95 -1.62 -19.42
CA PHE A 110 7.24 -1.52 -18.75
C PHE A 110 7.53 -2.71 -17.84
N GLN A 111 6.58 -3.09 -16.98
CA GLN A 111 6.83 -4.02 -15.88
C GLN A 111 7.11 -5.44 -16.36
N ASP A 112 6.57 -5.86 -17.54
CA ASP A 112 6.78 -7.17 -18.13
C ASP A 112 7.95 -7.19 -19.14
N GLN A 113 8.58 -6.03 -19.42
CA GLN A 113 9.76 -5.98 -20.27
C GLN A 113 10.91 -6.76 -19.62
N LYS A 114 11.67 -7.46 -20.46
CA LYS A 114 12.73 -8.34 -19.98
C LYS A 114 14.10 -7.67 -20.07
N ILE A 115 14.84 -7.75 -18.99
CA ILE A 115 16.26 -7.39 -18.91
C ILE A 115 17.00 -8.69 -18.58
N ASP A 116 17.92 -9.10 -19.45
CA ASP A 116 18.65 -10.36 -19.33
C ASP A 116 17.73 -11.60 -19.14
N GLY A 117 16.60 -11.60 -19.85
CA GLY A 117 15.62 -12.67 -19.80
C GLY A 117 14.64 -12.65 -18.64
N ARG A 118 14.77 -11.72 -17.69
CA ARG A 118 13.94 -11.58 -16.50
C ARG A 118 13.01 -10.36 -16.59
N PRO A 119 11.74 -10.47 -16.19
CA PRO A 119 10.83 -9.33 -16.21
C PRO A 119 11.28 -8.22 -15.24
N LEU A 120 11.07 -6.96 -15.62
CA LEU A 120 11.45 -5.81 -14.81
C LEU A 120 10.84 -5.86 -13.38
N TYR A 121 9.58 -6.33 -13.24
CA TYR A 121 8.95 -6.42 -11.92
C TYR A 121 9.70 -7.35 -10.95
N GLU A 122 10.38 -8.40 -11.43
CA GLU A 122 11.21 -9.28 -10.58
C GLU A 122 12.47 -8.56 -10.10
N LEU A 123 13.13 -7.80 -10.99
CA LEU A 123 14.29 -7.00 -10.63
C LEU A 123 13.95 -5.91 -9.60
N VAL A 124 12.78 -5.28 -9.76
CA VAL A 124 12.28 -4.33 -8.76
C VAL A 124 11.96 -5.04 -7.44
N GLY A 125 11.38 -6.23 -7.47
CA GLY A 125 11.15 -7.05 -6.28
C GLY A 125 12.44 -7.40 -5.52
N GLU A 126 13.52 -7.74 -6.23
CA GLU A 126 14.85 -7.95 -5.63
C GLU A 126 15.38 -6.69 -4.96
N LYS A 127 15.18 -5.52 -5.58
CA LYS A 127 15.55 -4.25 -4.97
C LYS A 127 14.75 -3.98 -3.69
N VAL A 128 13.44 -4.27 -3.69
CA VAL A 128 12.60 -4.17 -2.48
C VAL A 128 13.15 -5.07 -1.37
N ALA A 129 13.47 -6.32 -1.67
CA ALA A 129 14.07 -7.23 -0.71
C ALA A 129 15.40 -6.70 -0.17
N ALA A 130 16.28 -6.19 -1.04
CA ALA A 130 17.57 -5.60 -0.65
C ALA A 130 17.41 -4.36 0.25
N TRP A 131 16.56 -3.40 -0.14
CA TRP A 131 16.25 -2.22 0.69
C TRP A 131 15.65 -2.64 2.04
N GLY A 132 14.84 -3.71 2.04
CA GLY A 132 14.24 -4.25 3.24
C GLY A 132 15.23 -4.78 4.26
N THR A 133 16.39 -5.27 3.85
CA THR A 133 17.42 -5.75 4.79
C THR A 133 18.00 -4.64 5.65
N GLU A 134 17.96 -3.40 5.19
CA GLU A 134 18.44 -2.22 5.91
C GLU A 134 17.39 -1.63 6.87
N ALA A 135 16.13 -2.04 6.75
CA ALA A 135 15.00 -1.50 7.50
C ALA A 135 14.10 -2.63 8.00
N MET A 136 14.66 -3.57 8.77
CA MET A 136 13.95 -4.70 9.36
C MET A 136 13.28 -4.32 10.68
N GLY A 137 12.03 -4.80 10.86
CA GLY A 137 11.40 -5.01 12.16
C GLY A 137 11.80 -6.37 12.74
N ASP A 138 11.00 -6.90 13.66
CA ASP A 138 11.31 -8.19 14.32
C ASP A 138 11.29 -9.35 13.31
N GLU A 139 10.24 -9.48 12.51
CA GLU A 139 10.07 -10.57 11.55
C GLU A 139 9.95 -10.09 10.10
N TYR A 140 9.36 -8.92 9.91
CA TYR A 140 9.09 -8.31 8.60
C TYR A 140 9.81 -6.99 8.42
N SER A 141 10.08 -6.66 7.16
CA SER A 141 10.68 -5.39 6.75
C SER A 141 9.67 -4.24 6.80
N TYR A 142 10.15 -3.04 7.11
CA TYR A 142 9.41 -1.79 6.88
C TYR A 142 9.31 -1.41 5.40
N VAL A 143 9.98 -2.16 4.50
CA VAL A 143 9.88 -1.99 3.05
C VAL A 143 9.01 -3.11 2.48
N GLY A 144 7.81 -2.74 2.09
CA GLY A 144 6.86 -3.60 1.42
C GLY A 144 6.78 -3.35 -0.09
N ALA A 145 5.95 -4.13 -0.76
CA ALA A 145 5.71 -4.06 -2.21
C ALA A 145 4.24 -3.91 -2.53
N VAL A 146 3.90 -3.18 -3.60
CA VAL A 146 2.56 -3.20 -4.20
C VAL A 146 2.55 -4.23 -5.32
N VAL A 147 1.73 -5.28 -5.18
CA VAL A 147 1.54 -6.32 -6.21
C VAL A 147 0.05 -6.58 -6.39
N GLY A 148 -0.47 -6.34 -7.59
CA GLY A 148 -1.90 -6.46 -7.89
C GLY A 148 -2.42 -7.90 -7.82
N ALA A 149 -3.63 -8.08 -7.34
CA ALA A 149 -4.31 -9.37 -7.21
C ALA A 149 -4.62 -10.07 -8.56
N THR A 150 -4.50 -9.36 -9.68
CA THR A 150 -4.87 -9.84 -11.02
C THR A 150 -3.96 -10.96 -11.54
N TYR A 151 -2.79 -11.13 -10.92
CA TYR A 151 -1.75 -12.05 -11.37
C TYR A 151 -1.24 -12.97 -10.25
N PRO A 152 -2.03 -14.02 -9.85
CA PRO A 152 -1.67 -14.91 -8.73
C PRO A 152 -0.30 -15.58 -8.88
N GLU A 153 0.06 -16.03 -10.10
CA GLU A 153 1.36 -16.68 -10.34
C GLU A 153 2.54 -15.71 -10.15
N MET A 154 2.37 -14.44 -10.55
CA MET A 154 3.39 -13.42 -10.27
C MET A 154 3.53 -13.15 -8.77
N GLY A 155 2.41 -13.19 -8.04
CA GLY A 155 2.40 -13.10 -6.58
C GLY A 155 3.25 -14.20 -5.92
N LYS A 156 3.12 -15.43 -6.41
CA LYS A 156 3.92 -16.58 -5.95
C LYS A 156 5.42 -16.41 -6.19
N VAL A 157 5.81 -15.90 -7.37
CA VAL A 157 7.22 -15.62 -7.68
C VAL A 157 7.73 -14.49 -6.79
N LEU A 158 6.99 -13.39 -6.70
CA LEU A 158 7.38 -12.22 -5.92
C LEU A 158 7.42 -12.49 -4.43
N ARG A 159 6.53 -13.34 -3.88
CA ARG A 159 6.61 -13.78 -2.48
C ARG A 159 7.93 -14.48 -2.18
N LYS A 160 8.41 -15.34 -3.10
CA LYS A 160 9.72 -16.01 -2.96
C LYS A 160 10.89 -15.03 -3.01
N ILE A 161 10.80 -14.02 -3.87
CA ILE A 161 11.84 -12.96 -3.99
C ILE A 161 11.86 -12.08 -2.74
N MET A 162 10.69 -11.79 -2.16
CA MET A 162 10.52 -10.85 -1.03
C MET A 162 9.91 -11.53 0.21
N PRO A 163 10.57 -12.56 0.79
CA PRO A 163 9.95 -13.37 1.86
C PRO A 163 9.66 -12.55 3.13
N LYS A 164 10.38 -11.47 3.37
CA LYS A 164 10.23 -10.61 4.57
C LYS A 164 9.45 -9.32 4.31
N ALA A 165 9.00 -9.05 3.09
CA ALA A 165 8.22 -7.86 2.77
C ALA A 165 6.72 -8.11 2.95
N TYR A 166 6.00 -7.14 3.50
CA TYR A 166 4.55 -7.12 3.34
C TYR A 166 4.22 -6.77 1.88
N ILE A 167 3.26 -7.49 1.31
CA ILE A 167 2.72 -7.20 -0.02
C ILE A 167 1.37 -6.52 0.13
N LEU A 168 1.28 -5.29 -0.34
CA LEU A 168 0.01 -4.56 -0.48
C LEU A 168 -0.66 -5.02 -1.78
N VAL A 169 -1.82 -5.67 -1.66
CA VAL A 169 -2.49 -6.37 -2.76
C VAL A 169 -3.78 -5.64 -3.14
N PRO A 170 -3.74 -4.68 -4.09
CA PRO A 170 -4.95 -4.05 -4.63
C PRO A 170 -5.65 -4.97 -5.65
N GLY A 171 -6.98 -4.76 -5.78
CA GLY A 171 -7.76 -5.40 -6.85
C GLY A 171 -8.67 -6.55 -6.40
N TYR A 172 -8.79 -6.81 -5.10
CA TYR A 172 -9.77 -7.76 -4.57
C TYR A 172 -11.21 -7.34 -4.93
N GLY A 173 -12.01 -8.30 -5.37
CA GLY A 173 -13.41 -8.13 -5.72
C GLY A 173 -13.62 -7.39 -7.05
N ALA A 174 -13.45 -6.08 -7.06
CA ALA A 174 -13.77 -5.21 -8.21
C ALA A 174 -12.95 -5.50 -9.49
N GLN A 175 -11.80 -6.14 -9.36
CA GLN A 175 -10.95 -6.59 -10.48
C GLN A 175 -10.91 -8.13 -10.62
N GLY A 176 -11.84 -8.83 -9.97
CA GLY A 176 -12.03 -10.28 -10.09
C GLY A 176 -11.22 -11.14 -9.11
N GLY A 177 -10.34 -10.56 -8.29
CA GLY A 177 -9.58 -11.30 -7.27
C GLY A 177 -10.49 -11.86 -6.18
N LYS A 178 -10.34 -13.13 -5.84
CA LYS A 178 -11.03 -13.85 -4.76
C LYS A 178 -10.01 -14.32 -3.72
N GLY A 179 -10.48 -14.71 -2.53
CA GLY A 179 -9.60 -15.20 -1.45
C GLY A 179 -8.60 -16.27 -1.93
N LYS A 180 -9.07 -17.27 -2.69
CA LYS A 180 -8.23 -18.34 -3.24
C LYS A 180 -7.08 -17.87 -4.15
N ASP A 181 -7.25 -16.73 -4.82
CA ASP A 181 -6.24 -16.17 -5.72
C ASP A 181 -5.15 -15.40 -4.94
N LEU A 182 -5.44 -15.11 -3.66
CA LEU A 182 -4.56 -14.33 -2.79
C LEU A 182 -3.67 -15.17 -1.88
N VAL A 183 -3.91 -16.46 -1.74
CA VAL A 183 -3.17 -17.36 -0.84
C VAL A 183 -1.66 -17.25 -1.06
N HIS A 184 -1.21 -17.12 -2.31
CA HIS A 184 0.21 -17.03 -2.65
C HIS A 184 0.91 -15.73 -2.24
N PHE A 185 0.15 -14.71 -1.83
CA PHE A 185 0.72 -13.46 -1.33
C PHE A 185 1.05 -13.52 0.17
N PHE A 186 0.46 -14.46 0.89
CA PHE A 186 0.72 -14.69 2.31
C PHE A 186 1.90 -15.65 2.52
N ASN A 187 2.52 -15.56 3.68
CA ASN A 187 3.46 -16.55 4.18
C ASN A 187 2.71 -17.67 4.95
N GLU A 188 3.43 -18.73 5.35
CA GLU A 188 2.85 -19.87 6.08
C GLU A 188 2.27 -19.50 7.44
N ASP A 189 2.74 -18.39 8.04
CA ASP A 189 2.22 -17.82 9.29
C ASP A 189 0.88 -17.08 9.12
N GLY A 190 0.34 -17.01 7.90
CA GLY A 190 -0.86 -16.27 7.56
C GLY A 190 -0.68 -14.74 7.49
N LEU A 191 0.56 -14.26 7.56
CA LEU A 191 0.93 -12.85 7.48
C LEU A 191 1.60 -12.53 6.12
N GLY A 192 2.17 -11.34 5.99
CA GLY A 192 2.93 -10.91 4.81
C GLY A 192 2.10 -10.28 3.70
N ALA A 193 0.77 -10.21 3.81
CA ALA A 193 -0.07 -9.53 2.82
C ALA A 193 -1.10 -8.59 3.48
N ILE A 194 -1.38 -7.47 2.81
CA ILE A 194 -2.45 -6.52 3.16
C ILE A 194 -3.32 -6.35 1.93
N VAL A 195 -4.56 -6.81 1.99
CA VAL A 195 -5.48 -6.83 0.84
C VAL A 195 -6.34 -5.57 0.80
N ASN A 196 -6.44 -4.95 -0.38
CA ASN A 196 -7.24 -3.76 -0.59
C ASN A 196 -8.46 -4.00 -1.49
N SER A 197 -9.59 -3.43 -1.08
CA SER A 197 -10.80 -3.33 -1.89
C SER A 197 -11.45 -1.96 -1.69
N SER A 198 -11.18 -0.99 -2.57
CA SER A 198 -11.72 0.37 -2.40
C SER A 198 -13.23 0.40 -2.70
N ARG A 199 -13.61 0.27 -3.97
CA ARG A 199 -15.02 0.32 -4.38
C ARG A 199 -15.86 -0.79 -3.78
N GLY A 200 -15.28 -1.97 -3.57
CA GLY A 200 -15.95 -3.11 -2.94
C GLY A 200 -16.40 -2.80 -1.50
N ILE A 201 -15.70 -1.92 -0.80
CA ILE A 201 -15.99 -1.53 0.58
C ILE A 201 -16.75 -0.21 0.63
N ILE A 202 -16.19 0.90 0.16
CA ILE A 202 -16.80 2.23 0.35
C ILE A 202 -18.09 2.45 -0.45
N ALA A 203 -18.30 1.69 -1.51
CA ALA A 203 -19.51 1.71 -2.32
C ALA A 203 -20.33 0.40 -2.21
N ALA A 204 -20.15 -0.35 -1.14
CA ALA A 204 -20.83 -1.61 -0.91
C ALA A 204 -22.35 -1.46 -0.97
N TYR A 205 -22.91 -0.38 -0.42
CA TYR A 205 -24.34 -0.08 -0.43
C TYR A 205 -24.97 -0.03 -1.84
N LYS A 206 -24.14 0.14 -2.91
CA LYS A 206 -24.60 0.12 -4.31
C LYS A 206 -24.64 -1.28 -4.90
N GLN A 207 -24.10 -2.29 -4.19
CA GLN A 207 -24.09 -3.68 -4.64
C GLN A 207 -25.37 -4.37 -4.19
N GLU A 208 -25.93 -5.24 -5.04
CA GLU A 208 -27.16 -5.97 -4.76
C GLU A 208 -27.12 -6.72 -3.41
N LYS A 209 -25.99 -7.37 -3.11
CA LYS A 209 -25.76 -8.12 -1.85
C LYS A 209 -25.98 -7.27 -0.60
N TYR A 210 -25.69 -5.96 -0.66
CA TYR A 210 -25.78 -5.05 0.47
C TYR A 210 -26.88 -3.99 0.32
N ALA A 211 -27.74 -4.09 -0.71
CA ALA A 211 -28.81 -3.14 -1.00
C ALA A 211 -29.80 -2.97 0.17
N LYS A 212 -29.93 -3.99 1.03
CA LYS A 212 -30.77 -3.97 2.24
C LYS A 212 -30.41 -2.86 3.24
N PHE A 213 -29.18 -2.36 3.21
CA PHE A 213 -28.75 -1.30 4.10
C PHE A 213 -29.20 0.10 3.66
N GLY A 214 -29.43 0.30 2.34
CA GLY A 214 -29.71 1.62 1.78
C GLY A 214 -28.49 2.55 1.77
N ALA A 215 -28.65 3.73 1.18
CA ALA A 215 -27.58 4.71 1.08
C ALA A 215 -27.28 5.41 2.41
N GLU A 216 -28.29 5.55 3.26
CA GLU A 216 -28.18 6.20 4.58
C GLU A 216 -27.29 5.38 5.54
N ASN A 217 -27.30 4.04 5.41
CA ASN A 217 -26.51 3.14 6.23
C ASN A 217 -25.30 2.59 5.46
N PHE A 218 -24.66 3.42 4.63
CA PHE A 218 -23.50 3.04 3.85
C PHE A 218 -22.33 2.50 4.70
N ALA A 219 -22.21 2.95 5.95
CA ALA A 219 -21.18 2.48 6.87
C ALA A 219 -21.39 1.02 7.26
N ASP A 220 -22.64 0.61 7.53
CA ASP A 220 -22.99 -0.78 7.86
C ASP A 220 -22.81 -1.70 6.65
N ALA A 221 -23.16 -1.21 5.45
CA ALA A 221 -22.88 -1.93 4.21
C ALA A 221 -21.38 -2.13 4.00
N SER A 222 -20.56 -1.10 4.26
CA SER A 222 -19.08 -1.18 4.18
C SER A 222 -18.53 -2.19 5.18
N ARG A 223 -19.03 -2.19 6.42
CA ARG A 223 -18.63 -3.15 7.46
C ARG A 223 -18.96 -4.57 7.04
N ALA A 224 -20.19 -4.84 6.60
CA ALA A 224 -20.58 -6.15 6.11
C ALA A 224 -19.70 -6.65 4.95
N ALA A 225 -19.34 -5.74 4.03
CA ALA A 225 -18.43 -6.06 2.92
C ALA A 225 -17.01 -6.42 3.40
N VAL A 226 -16.51 -5.77 4.42
CA VAL A 226 -15.21 -6.11 5.04
C VAL A 226 -15.29 -7.47 5.74
N GLU A 227 -16.34 -7.74 6.49
CA GLU A 227 -16.54 -9.02 7.18
C GLU A 227 -16.61 -10.19 6.18
N ASP A 228 -17.35 -10.03 5.08
CA ASP A 228 -17.39 -11.01 4.00
C ASP A 228 -16.01 -11.23 3.34
N MET A 229 -15.28 -10.16 3.08
CA MET A 229 -13.91 -10.21 2.53
C MET A 229 -12.95 -10.95 3.47
N VAL A 230 -13.02 -10.66 4.76
CA VAL A 230 -12.20 -11.35 5.77
C VAL A 230 -12.54 -12.83 5.83
N ALA A 231 -13.84 -13.19 5.79
CA ALA A 231 -14.28 -14.58 5.78
C ALA A 231 -13.80 -15.34 4.54
N ASP A 232 -13.88 -14.73 3.33
CA ASP A 232 -13.41 -15.33 2.08
C ASP A 232 -11.89 -15.58 2.12
N ILE A 233 -11.10 -14.59 2.57
CA ILE A 233 -9.64 -14.73 2.64
C ILE A 233 -9.24 -15.77 3.70
N LYS A 234 -9.83 -15.71 4.90
CA LYS A 234 -9.55 -16.69 5.96
C LYS A 234 -9.92 -18.10 5.54
N GLY A 235 -11.08 -18.28 4.90
CA GLY A 235 -11.52 -19.59 4.40
C GLY A 235 -10.61 -20.15 3.30
N ALA A 236 -9.89 -19.28 2.57
CA ALA A 236 -8.93 -19.71 1.55
C ALA A 236 -7.54 -20.05 2.14
N LEU A 237 -7.18 -19.45 3.26
CA LEU A 237 -5.90 -19.71 3.95
C LEU A 237 -5.93 -20.99 4.81
N GLY A 238 -7.11 -21.47 5.21
CA GLY A 238 -7.29 -22.69 6.00
C GLY A 238 -7.58 -22.37 7.45
#